data_4a2b6b4c3fe95fdd244506f97f0debac
#
_entry.id   4a2b6b4c3fe95fdd244506f97f0debac
#
_cell.length_a   1.000
_cell.length_b   1.000
_cell.length_c   1.000
_cell.angle_alpha   90.00
_cell.angle_beta   90.00
_cell.angle_gamma   90.00
#
_symmetry.space_group_name_H-M   'P 1'
#
loop_
_entity.id
_entity.type
_entity.pdbx_description
1 polymer ?
#
loop_
_entity_poly.entity_id
_entity_poly.type
_entity_poly.pdbx_seq_one_letter_code
_entity_poly.pdbx_strand_id
1 'polypeptide(L)'
;MLKKLFCACLVPALFLSVTAAVAAEGEGRRLTVMGLGDSITEGGDSFSTYLYPLWELLFAGGYDADFIGPRQSECRIGRLSHCGFSGQTVEFLDERIDSLYRRYPADVVLLHAGHNHFADRRPVDGMMRAYRSIIGKIRAVNPQAYVFMAKVTPSGKLPKYSYIPELNRRIEAFVDSLNDSRVVLVDMAEGHCWQTMTIEDKVHPNARGREFMARKWFDAIRSHIAPQHEAFSPERIRYKADSLRGGLELHLFRPEGGGRRPTVVYFFAGGWQYGSPLQFYRECRWHAQHGFTAISVDYSIKSLGGSGAAQAVADGRDAVAYIRAHARELGVDTSRIVVAGASAGGAIAGKIADSAVCARMLYYP
;
A
#
# COMPACT_ATOMS: atom_id res chain seq x y z
N MET A 1 -10.14 -28.45 -49.88
CA MET A 1 -9.33 -29.10 -48.83
C MET A 1 -8.41 -28.04 -48.24
N LEU A 2 -8.80 -27.51 -47.10
CA LEU A 2 -8.08 -26.42 -46.41
C LEU A 2 -6.98 -27.01 -45.54
N LYS A 3 -5.73 -26.65 -45.80
CA LYS A 3 -4.66 -26.85 -44.83
C LYS A 3 -4.62 -25.65 -43.88
N LYS A 4 -5.21 -25.79 -42.68
CA LYS A 4 -4.93 -24.92 -41.55
C LYS A 4 -3.52 -25.25 -41.06
N LEU A 5 -2.56 -24.36 -41.32
CA LEU A 5 -1.25 -24.43 -40.67
C LEU A 5 -1.40 -23.92 -39.23
N PHE A 6 -1.17 -24.85 -38.31
CA PHE A 6 -1.00 -24.57 -36.90
C PHE A 6 0.28 -23.74 -36.69
N CYS A 7 0.13 -22.50 -36.34
CA CYS A 7 1.19 -21.74 -35.70
C CYS A 7 0.98 -21.84 -34.19
N ALA A 8 1.16 -23.05 -33.67
CA ALA A 8 1.25 -23.29 -32.24
C ALA A 8 2.73 -23.56 -31.91
N CYS A 9 3.14 -23.06 -30.77
CA CYS A 9 4.37 -23.43 -30.07
C CYS A 9 5.59 -22.53 -30.24
N LEU A 10 5.55 -21.41 -29.51
CA LEU A 10 6.79 -20.91 -28.86
C LEU A 10 6.50 -20.02 -27.62
N VAL A 11 5.24 -19.80 -27.32
CA VAL A 11 4.85 -18.92 -26.21
C VAL A 11 4.79 -19.65 -24.83
N PRO A 12 4.42 -20.95 -24.70
CA PRO A 12 4.27 -21.54 -23.37
C PRO A 12 5.58 -21.78 -22.61
N ALA A 13 6.68 -22.06 -23.32
CA ALA A 13 7.96 -22.37 -22.67
C ALA A 13 8.66 -21.12 -22.09
N LEU A 14 8.43 -19.96 -22.69
CA LEU A 14 9.00 -18.69 -22.22
C LEU A 14 8.29 -18.19 -20.94
N PHE A 15 7.00 -18.48 -20.79
CA PHE A 15 6.20 -18.00 -19.65
C PHE A 15 6.36 -18.86 -18.38
N LEU A 16 6.59 -20.16 -18.48
CA LEU A 16 6.98 -20.96 -17.31
C LEU A 16 8.35 -20.52 -16.76
N SER A 17 9.26 -20.08 -17.64
CA SER A 17 10.55 -19.55 -17.21
C SER A 17 10.46 -18.14 -16.62
N VAL A 18 9.45 -17.32 -16.99
CA VAL A 18 9.24 -15.96 -16.44
C VAL A 18 8.68 -15.99 -15.04
N THR A 19 7.67 -16.81 -14.77
CA THR A 19 7.16 -16.99 -13.40
C THR A 19 8.20 -17.59 -12.47
N ALA A 20 9.04 -18.49 -12.96
CA ALA A 20 10.18 -19.04 -12.22
C ALA A 20 11.34 -18.02 -12.08
N ALA A 21 11.61 -17.19 -13.09
CA ALA A 21 12.65 -16.17 -13.04
C ALA A 21 12.26 -14.98 -12.15
N VAL A 22 10.99 -14.55 -12.19
CA VAL A 22 10.47 -13.52 -11.27
C VAL A 22 10.41 -14.03 -9.83
N ALA A 23 10.21 -15.33 -9.62
CA ALA A 23 10.31 -15.96 -8.30
C ALA A 23 11.76 -16.18 -7.83
N ALA A 24 12.75 -16.16 -8.75
CA ALA A 24 14.16 -16.41 -8.46
C ALA A 24 15.01 -15.14 -8.26
N GLU A 25 14.48 -13.95 -8.44
CA GLU A 25 15.15 -12.73 -8.00
C GLU A 25 15.08 -12.65 -6.47
N GLY A 26 16.08 -13.27 -5.85
CA GLY A 26 16.50 -13.17 -4.47
C GLY A 26 15.37 -13.11 -3.43
N GLU A 27 15.13 -14.20 -2.71
CA GLU A 27 14.50 -14.16 -1.38
C GLU A 27 15.36 -13.34 -0.41
N GLY A 28 15.42 -12.00 -0.64
CA GLY A 28 15.87 -11.05 0.35
C GLY A 28 14.90 -11.12 1.53
N ARG A 29 15.42 -11.12 2.75
CA ARG A 29 14.60 -11.06 3.97
C ARG A 29 13.62 -9.88 3.86
N ARG A 30 12.32 -10.15 3.95
CA ARG A 30 11.28 -9.13 3.96
C ARG A 30 11.46 -8.18 5.15
N LEU A 31 11.20 -6.90 4.93
CA LEU A 31 11.21 -5.89 5.97
C LEU A 31 9.94 -6.04 6.82
N THR A 32 10.07 -6.46 8.07
CA THR A 32 8.92 -6.56 8.96
C THR A 32 8.57 -5.21 9.58
N VAL A 33 7.30 -4.80 9.46
CA VAL A 33 6.79 -3.49 9.90
C VAL A 33 5.66 -3.68 10.91
N MET A 34 5.78 -3.07 12.10
CA MET A 34 4.73 -3.06 13.12
C MET A 34 4.18 -1.64 13.29
N GLY A 35 2.93 -1.41 12.92
CA GLY A 35 2.20 -0.23 13.35
C GLY A 35 1.81 -0.39 14.83
N LEU A 36 2.38 0.41 15.72
CA LEU A 36 2.11 0.41 17.16
C LEU A 36 1.36 1.69 17.54
N GLY A 37 0.13 1.55 18.04
CA GLY A 37 -0.66 2.75 18.33
C GLY A 37 -2.06 2.47 18.89
N ASP A 38 -2.91 3.46 18.71
CA ASP A 38 -4.31 3.47 19.14
C ASP A 38 -5.28 3.22 17.96
N SER A 39 -6.48 3.82 18.02
CA SER A 39 -7.50 3.71 16.97
C SER A 39 -7.05 4.22 15.61
N ILE A 40 -6.16 5.21 15.55
CA ILE A 40 -5.64 5.75 14.29
C ILE A 40 -4.78 4.69 13.55
N THR A 41 -4.11 3.82 14.29
CA THR A 41 -3.37 2.68 13.73
C THR A 41 -4.29 1.49 13.43
N GLU A 42 -5.25 1.19 14.29
CA GLU A 42 -6.20 0.09 14.08
C GLU A 42 -7.16 0.36 12.92
N GLY A 43 -7.67 1.58 12.80
CA GLY A 43 -8.79 1.90 11.93
C GLY A 43 -10.15 1.60 12.57
N GLY A 44 -11.22 1.79 11.82
CA GLY A 44 -12.60 1.54 12.27
C GLY A 44 -13.59 1.57 11.10
N ASP A 45 -14.86 1.32 11.38
CA ASP A 45 -15.92 1.20 10.36
C ASP A 45 -16.13 2.50 9.55
N SER A 46 -15.95 3.66 10.17
CA SER A 46 -16.12 4.98 9.53
C SER A 46 -14.82 5.57 8.97
N PHE A 47 -13.68 4.98 9.26
CA PHE A 47 -12.37 5.39 8.76
C PHE A 47 -11.45 4.17 8.65
N SER A 48 -10.54 4.19 7.69
CA SER A 48 -9.52 3.15 7.57
C SER A 48 -8.15 3.67 8.02
N THR A 49 -7.24 2.74 8.30
CA THR A 49 -5.89 3.05 8.75
C THR A 49 -4.99 3.60 7.65
N TYR A 50 -3.92 4.31 8.01
CA TYR A 50 -2.82 4.73 7.13
C TYR A 50 -1.95 3.55 6.63
N LEU A 51 -2.09 2.36 7.21
CA LEU A 51 -1.22 1.21 6.90
C LEU A 51 -1.33 0.77 5.44
N TYR A 52 -2.55 0.77 4.86
CA TYR A 52 -2.70 0.38 3.46
C TYR A 52 -2.04 1.37 2.48
N PRO A 53 -2.28 2.69 2.54
CA PRO A 53 -1.54 3.64 1.69
C PRO A 53 -0.01 3.56 1.91
N LEU A 54 0.44 3.30 3.14
CA LEU A 54 1.86 3.08 3.42
C LEU A 54 2.38 1.81 2.74
N TRP A 55 1.62 0.70 2.79
CA TRP A 55 1.99 -0.53 2.10
C TRP A 55 2.13 -0.31 0.59
N GLU A 56 1.19 0.45 -0.03
CA GLU A 56 1.30 0.79 -1.46
C GLU A 56 2.58 1.59 -1.76
N LEU A 57 2.88 2.60 -0.93
CA LEU A 57 4.09 3.42 -1.09
C LEU A 57 5.37 2.60 -0.91
N LEU A 58 5.42 1.72 0.10
CA LEU A 58 6.56 0.83 0.32
C LEU A 58 6.75 -0.12 -0.85
N PHE A 59 5.70 -0.79 -1.30
CA PHE A 59 5.77 -1.70 -2.44
C PHE A 59 6.23 -0.96 -3.71
N ALA A 60 5.61 0.19 -4.02
CA ALA A 60 6.01 1.00 -5.17
C ALA A 60 7.45 1.54 -5.03
N GLY A 61 7.89 1.81 -3.82
CA GLY A 61 9.25 2.23 -3.49
C GLY A 61 10.30 1.12 -3.52
N GLY A 62 9.92 -0.12 -3.85
CA GLY A 62 10.84 -1.26 -3.95
C GLY A 62 11.10 -2.00 -2.63
N TYR A 63 10.24 -1.80 -1.62
CA TYR A 63 10.32 -2.52 -0.35
C TYR A 63 9.42 -3.77 -0.37
N ASP A 64 9.97 -4.91 -0.01
CA ASP A 64 9.21 -6.09 0.35
C ASP A 64 8.82 -6.00 1.83
N ALA A 65 7.76 -5.26 2.13
CA ALA A 65 7.30 -5.01 3.48
C ALA A 65 6.22 -6.01 3.89
N ASP A 66 6.39 -6.61 5.07
CA ASP A 66 5.43 -7.51 5.71
C ASP A 66 4.92 -6.86 7.01
N PHE A 67 3.62 -6.53 7.05
CA PHE A 67 3.01 -5.92 8.22
C PHE A 67 2.65 -6.99 9.25
N ILE A 68 3.20 -6.85 10.47
CA ILE A 68 3.05 -7.85 11.53
C ILE A 68 2.43 -7.27 12.79
N GLY A 69 1.81 -8.14 13.58
CA GLY A 69 1.17 -7.77 14.84
C GLY A 69 0.03 -8.71 15.22
N PRO A 70 -0.54 -8.54 16.44
CA PRO A 70 -1.57 -9.42 16.98
C PRO A 70 -2.98 -9.16 16.45
N ARG A 71 -3.20 -8.05 15.75
CA ARG A 71 -4.50 -7.61 15.24
C ARG A 71 -4.46 -7.43 13.74
N GLN A 72 -5.62 -7.36 13.10
CA GLN A 72 -5.75 -7.17 11.66
C GLN A 72 -6.89 -6.21 11.36
N SER A 73 -6.69 -5.36 10.35
CA SER A 73 -7.73 -4.49 9.81
C SER A 73 -7.92 -4.73 8.32
N GLU A 74 -9.17 -4.68 7.88
CA GLU A 74 -9.51 -4.83 6.47
C GLU A 74 -9.07 -3.62 5.65
N CYS A 75 -8.60 -3.88 4.44
CA CYS A 75 -8.20 -2.87 3.49
C CYS A 75 -8.44 -3.36 2.05
N ARG A 76 -8.02 -2.57 1.08
CA ARG A 76 -8.18 -2.88 -0.34
C ARG A 76 -7.61 -4.26 -0.75
N ILE A 77 -6.53 -4.71 -0.14
CA ILE A 77 -5.85 -5.97 -0.51
C ILE A 77 -6.18 -7.14 0.41
N GLY A 78 -7.19 -7.01 1.26
CA GLY A 78 -7.58 -7.98 2.28
C GLY A 78 -7.29 -7.45 3.68
N ARG A 79 -6.43 -8.12 4.44
CA ARG A 79 -6.11 -7.75 5.82
C ARG A 79 -4.64 -7.42 6.00
N LEU A 80 -4.36 -6.33 6.72
CA LEU A 80 -3.03 -5.99 7.19
C LEU A 80 -2.95 -6.16 8.70
N SER A 81 -1.85 -6.77 9.16
CA SER A 81 -1.59 -6.97 10.58
C SER A 81 -1.01 -5.71 11.22
N HIS A 82 -1.28 -5.48 12.51
CA HIS A 82 -0.80 -4.33 13.26
C HIS A 82 -0.84 -4.57 14.78
N CYS A 83 -0.28 -3.64 15.53
CA CYS A 83 -0.31 -3.57 17.00
C CYS A 83 -1.06 -2.29 17.45
N GLY A 84 -2.18 -1.98 16.81
CA GLY A 84 -3.08 -0.87 17.13
C GLY A 84 -4.23 -1.33 18.04
N PHE A 85 -4.56 -0.53 19.06
CA PHE A 85 -5.61 -0.82 20.02
C PHE A 85 -6.51 0.41 20.20
N SER A 86 -7.69 0.36 19.63
CA SER A 86 -8.67 1.45 19.68
C SER A 86 -9.04 1.83 21.13
N GLY A 87 -9.05 3.13 21.40
CA GLY A 87 -9.41 3.67 22.72
C GLY A 87 -8.33 3.52 23.80
N GLN A 88 -7.18 2.91 23.50
CA GLN A 88 -6.16 2.63 24.50
C GLN A 88 -5.12 3.74 24.64
N THR A 89 -4.54 3.87 25.84
CA THR A 89 -3.53 4.87 26.19
C THR A 89 -2.12 4.40 25.87
N VAL A 90 -1.14 5.30 25.96
CA VAL A 90 0.28 4.95 25.79
C VAL A 90 0.75 3.97 26.89
N GLU A 91 0.26 4.16 28.11
CA GLU A 91 0.55 3.28 29.26
C GLU A 91 0.03 1.86 29.01
N PHE A 92 -1.17 1.70 28.43
CA PHE A 92 -1.67 0.39 28.01
C PHE A 92 -0.73 -0.31 27.01
N LEU A 93 -0.18 0.44 26.07
CA LEU A 93 0.79 -0.10 25.10
C LEU A 93 2.08 -0.52 25.83
N ASP A 94 2.54 0.31 26.76
CA ASP A 94 3.73 0.02 27.55
C ASP A 94 3.61 -1.28 28.34
N GLU A 95 2.48 -1.50 29.02
CA GLU A 95 2.24 -2.73 29.77
C GLU A 95 2.33 -4.01 28.93
N ARG A 96 2.02 -3.93 27.63
CA ARG A 96 1.89 -5.09 26.74
C ARG A 96 3.02 -5.30 25.76
N ILE A 97 3.76 -4.25 25.43
CA ILE A 97 4.70 -4.30 24.32
C ILE A 97 5.81 -5.34 24.52
N ASP A 98 6.27 -5.61 25.73
CA ASP A 98 7.31 -6.61 25.94
C ASP A 98 6.86 -7.99 25.43
N SER A 99 5.70 -8.47 25.83
CA SER A 99 5.17 -9.77 25.41
C SER A 99 4.80 -9.79 23.92
N LEU A 100 4.19 -8.69 23.43
CA LEU A 100 3.79 -8.59 22.04
C LEU A 100 4.99 -8.50 21.10
N TYR A 101 5.99 -7.73 21.44
CA TYR A 101 7.16 -7.56 20.60
C TYR A 101 8.05 -8.81 20.58
N ARG A 102 8.13 -9.59 21.66
CA ARG A 102 8.76 -10.92 21.65
C ARG A 102 8.08 -11.89 20.70
N ARG A 103 6.76 -11.80 20.58
CA ARG A 103 5.97 -12.66 19.68
C ARG A 103 6.01 -12.19 18.22
N TYR A 104 6.11 -10.88 18.01
CA TYR A 104 6.12 -10.23 16.69
C TYR A 104 7.30 -9.27 16.58
N PRO A 105 8.54 -9.75 16.56
CA PRO A 105 9.71 -8.89 16.47
C PRO A 105 9.78 -8.25 15.08
N ALA A 106 9.71 -6.92 15.04
CA ALA A 106 9.72 -6.12 13.82
C ALA A 106 11.08 -5.49 13.57
N ASP A 107 11.46 -5.31 12.30
CA ASP A 107 12.60 -4.50 11.91
C ASP A 107 12.29 -2.99 12.04
N VAL A 108 11.03 -2.64 11.84
CA VAL A 108 10.49 -1.27 11.87
C VAL A 108 9.28 -1.19 12.77
N VAL A 109 9.29 -0.30 13.75
CA VAL A 109 8.15 0.03 14.60
C VAL A 109 7.72 1.46 14.31
N LEU A 110 6.45 1.64 13.93
CA LEU A 110 5.81 2.93 13.67
C LEU A 110 4.97 3.29 14.90
N LEU A 111 5.52 4.07 15.82
CA LEU A 111 4.88 4.41 17.08
C LEU A 111 4.10 5.72 16.95
N HIS A 112 2.78 5.63 16.88
CA HIS A 112 1.84 6.76 16.90
C HIS A 112 0.70 6.47 17.86
N ALA A 113 0.71 7.09 19.02
CA ALA A 113 -0.32 7.01 20.06
C ALA A 113 -0.39 8.33 20.83
N GLY A 114 -1.49 8.58 21.53
CA GLY A 114 -1.55 9.75 22.40
C GLY A 114 -2.87 10.49 22.41
N HIS A 115 -3.89 10.07 21.67
CA HIS A 115 -5.20 10.71 21.64
C HIS A 115 -6.18 10.25 22.74
N ASN A 116 -5.87 9.22 23.52
CA ASN A 116 -6.82 8.63 24.47
C ASN A 116 -6.62 9.08 25.92
N HIS A 117 -6.09 10.31 26.12
CA HIS A 117 -5.92 10.95 27.41
C HIS A 117 -6.82 12.17 27.54
N PHE A 118 -6.83 12.77 28.71
CA PHE A 118 -7.62 13.95 29.03
C PHE A 118 -6.72 15.04 29.61
N ALA A 119 -6.83 16.26 29.11
CA ALA A 119 -5.98 17.40 29.50
C ALA A 119 -6.04 17.74 31.00
N ASP A 120 -7.23 17.62 31.62
CA ASP A 120 -7.45 17.86 33.06
C ASP A 120 -6.63 16.92 33.98
N ARG A 121 -6.24 15.76 33.47
CA ARG A 121 -5.39 14.79 34.18
C ARG A 121 -3.88 15.04 34.01
N ARG A 122 -3.46 16.08 33.29
CA ARG A 122 -2.05 16.41 33.03
C ARG A 122 -1.23 15.20 32.57
N PRO A 123 -1.61 14.53 31.48
CA PRO A 123 -1.13 13.18 31.16
C PRO A 123 0.32 13.12 30.66
N VAL A 124 0.93 14.24 30.24
CA VAL A 124 2.17 14.27 29.45
C VAL A 124 3.33 13.55 30.14
N ASP A 125 3.52 13.76 31.45
CA ASP A 125 4.61 13.09 32.18
C ASP A 125 4.48 11.56 32.23
N GLY A 126 3.24 11.06 32.40
CA GLY A 126 2.93 9.63 32.32
C GLY A 126 3.25 9.05 30.96
N MET A 127 2.75 9.71 29.92
CA MET A 127 2.99 9.32 28.53
C MET A 127 4.48 9.28 28.20
N MET A 128 5.26 10.27 28.63
CA MET A 128 6.70 10.30 28.36
C MET A 128 7.46 9.17 29.07
N ARG A 129 7.04 8.79 30.28
CA ARG A 129 7.58 7.59 30.95
C ARG A 129 7.26 6.31 30.20
N ALA A 130 6.01 6.18 29.72
CA ALA A 130 5.57 5.02 28.95
C ALA A 130 6.32 4.92 27.61
N TYR A 131 6.50 6.01 26.88
CA TYR A 131 7.29 6.01 25.63
C TYR A 131 8.74 5.55 25.87
N ARG A 132 9.40 6.08 26.90
CA ARG A 132 10.76 5.65 27.27
C ARG A 132 10.83 4.14 27.56
N SER A 133 9.85 3.63 28.32
CA SER A 133 9.75 2.22 28.64
C SER A 133 9.50 1.35 27.41
N ILE A 134 8.58 1.76 26.51
CA ILE A 134 8.30 1.08 25.24
C ILE A 134 9.57 0.92 24.41
N ILE A 135 10.32 2.00 24.20
CA ILE A 135 11.57 1.97 23.43
C ILE A 135 12.58 1.03 24.09
N GLY A 136 12.74 1.11 25.41
CA GLY A 136 13.62 0.22 26.18
C GLY A 136 13.28 -1.26 26.02
N LYS A 137 11.99 -1.61 26.06
CA LYS A 137 11.47 -2.99 25.87
C LYS A 137 11.72 -3.48 24.43
N ILE A 138 11.49 -2.64 23.42
CA ILE A 138 11.78 -2.97 22.01
C ILE A 138 13.29 -3.24 21.84
N ARG A 139 14.14 -2.35 22.37
CA ARG A 139 15.60 -2.48 22.31
C ARG A 139 16.12 -3.73 23.02
N ALA A 140 15.50 -4.14 24.12
CA ALA A 140 15.89 -5.35 24.85
C ALA A 140 15.66 -6.63 24.04
N VAL A 141 14.72 -6.62 23.09
CA VAL A 141 14.41 -7.77 22.23
C VAL A 141 15.16 -7.67 20.87
N ASN A 142 15.14 -6.51 20.23
CA ASN A 142 15.80 -6.26 18.97
C ASN A 142 16.57 -4.93 18.99
N PRO A 143 17.87 -4.95 19.33
CA PRO A 143 18.68 -3.73 19.34
C PRO A 143 18.83 -3.06 17.97
N GLN A 144 18.58 -3.80 16.88
CA GLN A 144 18.71 -3.31 15.51
C GLN A 144 17.43 -2.72 14.93
N ALA A 145 16.29 -2.84 15.64
CA ALA A 145 15.02 -2.30 15.15
C ALA A 145 15.07 -0.78 14.99
N TYR A 146 14.49 -0.27 13.92
CA TYR A 146 14.17 1.15 13.81
C TYR A 146 12.86 1.43 14.55
N VAL A 147 12.86 2.42 15.43
CA VAL A 147 11.65 2.96 16.07
C VAL A 147 11.39 4.35 15.50
N PHE A 148 10.44 4.46 14.60
CA PHE A 148 9.96 5.74 14.10
C PHE A 148 8.90 6.25 15.07
N MET A 149 9.26 7.24 15.88
CA MET A 149 8.40 7.83 16.91
C MET A 149 7.74 9.09 16.36
N ALA A 150 6.42 9.08 16.28
CA ALA A 150 5.67 10.20 15.71
C ALA A 150 5.34 11.28 16.76
N LYS A 151 5.44 12.55 16.37
CA LYS A 151 4.60 13.58 16.98
C LYS A 151 3.12 13.24 16.71
N VAL A 152 2.28 13.45 17.70
CA VAL A 152 0.84 13.15 17.62
C VAL A 152 0.15 14.17 16.71
N THR A 153 -0.72 13.70 15.82
CA THR A 153 -1.48 14.59 14.92
C THR A 153 -2.36 15.57 15.70
N PRO A 154 -2.41 16.86 15.34
CA PRO A 154 -3.31 17.84 15.95
C PRO A 154 -4.79 17.42 15.83
N SER A 155 -5.57 17.75 16.86
CA SER A 155 -7.00 17.45 16.92
C SER A 155 -7.82 18.70 17.22
N GLY A 156 -8.98 18.81 16.60
CA GLY A 156 -9.96 19.87 16.89
C GLY A 156 -10.87 19.58 18.07
N LYS A 157 -10.71 18.47 18.78
CA LYS A 157 -11.54 18.08 19.92
C LYS A 157 -11.02 18.71 21.22
N LEU A 158 -11.17 20.01 21.33
CA LEU A 158 -10.76 20.78 22.49
C LEU A 158 -11.90 20.91 23.53
N PRO A 159 -11.60 21.07 24.84
CA PRO A 159 -10.26 21.14 25.44
C PRO A 159 -9.61 19.77 25.67
N LYS A 160 -10.29 18.65 25.36
CA LYS A 160 -9.83 17.29 25.68
C LYS A 160 -8.36 17.04 25.31
N TYR A 161 -7.94 17.48 24.13
CA TYR A 161 -6.60 17.21 23.57
C TYR A 161 -5.69 18.45 23.57
N SER A 162 -5.96 19.46 24.42
CA SER A 162 -5.13 20.66 24.52
C SER A 162 -3.70 20.43 24.99
N TYR A 163 -3.38 19.23 25.50
CA TYR A 163 -2.02 18.82 25.88
C TYR A 163 -1.14 18.39 24.69
N ILE A 164 -1.71 18.13 23.51
CA ILE A 164 -0.94 17.60 22.35
C ILE A 164 0.23 18.50 21.95
N PRO A 165 0.12 19.83 21.89
CA PRO A 165 1.27 20.68 21.56
C PRO A 165 2.44 20.55 22.56
N GLU A 166 2.14 20.41 23.86
CA GLU A 166 3.16 20.15 24.87
C GLU A 166 3.77 18.77 24.69
N LEU A 167 2.93 17.75 24.52
CA LEU A 167 3.38 16.39 24.28
C LEU A 167 4.33 16.33 23.08
N ASN A 168 4.00 16.96 21.97
CA ASN A 168 4.81 16.95 20.76
C ASN A 168 6.19 17.60 20.97
N ARG A 169 6.26 18.71 21.70
CA ARG A 169 7.55 19.30 22.08
C ARG A 169 8.38 18.35 22.96
N ARG A 170 7.72 17.64 23.87
CA ARG A 170 8.38 16.67 24.75
C ARG A 170 8.86 15.44 24.00
N ILE A 171 8.10 14.96 23.03
CA ILE A 171 8.52 13.85 22.13
C ILE A 171 9.77 14.24 21.36
N GLU A 172 9.79 15.41 20.74
CA GLU A 172 10.96 15.91 19.99
C GLU A 172 12.21 15.98 20.87
N ALA A 173 12.14 16.70 21.99
CA ALA A 173 13.26 16.81 22.94
C ALA A 173 13.70 15.45 23.48
N PHE A 174 12.77 14.51 23.65
CA PHE A 174 13.09 13.17 24.11
C PHE A 174 13.86 12.37 23.05
N VAL A 175 13.41 12.36 21.80
CA VAL A 175 14.11 11.65 20.71
C VAL A 175 15.50 12.22 20.53
N ASP A 176 15.65 13.55 20.51
CA ASP A 176 16.94 14.21 20.41
C ASP A 176 17.90 13.81 21.57
N SER A 177 17.35 13.65 22.78
CA SER A 177 18.13 13.29 23.98
C SER A 177 18.63 11.85 23.98
N LEU A 178 18.02 10.95 23.19
CA LEU A 178 18.38 9.53 23.17
C LEU A 178 19.75 9.27 22.51
N ASN A 179 20.17 10.15 21.61
CA ASN A 179 21.37 9.98 20.80
C ASN A 179 21.46 8.58 20.16
N ASP A 180 20.30 8.06 19.72
CA ASP A 180 20.14 6.76 19.07
C ASP A 180 19.66 6.95 17.64
N SER A 181 20.53 6.72 16.66
CA SER A 181 20.23 6.90 15.23
C SER A 181 19.12 5.98 14.71
N ARG A 182 18.71 5.00 15.49
CA ARG A 182 17.60 4.08 15.14
C ARG A 182 16.29 4.45 15.84
N VAL A 183 16.26 5.52 16.62
CA VAL A 183 15.03 6.15 17.11
C VAL A 183 14.85 7.45 16.34
N VAL A 184 13.92 7.48 15.42
CA VAL A 184 13.75 8.55 14.43
C VAL A 184 12.46 9.32 14.72
N LEU A 185 12.55 10.63 14.85
CA LEU A 185 11.38 11.49 14.97
C LEU A 185 10.65 11.60 13.63
N VAL A 186 9.33 11.41 13.65
CA VAL A 186 8.46 11.67 12.49
C VAL A 186 7.47 12.75 12.83
N ASP A 187 7.60 13.92 12.22
CA ASP A 187 6.70 15.04 12.49
C ASP A 187 5.35 14.89 11.76
N MET A 188 4.41 14.21 12.44
CA MET A 188 3.03 14.08 11.97
C MET A 188 2.18 15.33 12.24
N ALA A 189 2.69 16.29 13.02
CA ALA A 189 1.95 17.52 13.35
C ALA A 189 2.16 18.61 12.30
N GLU A 190 3.37 18.72 11.78
CA GLU A 190 3.69 19.71 10.74
C GLU A 190 2.99 19.39 9.43
N GLY A 191 2.21 20.36 8.93
CA GLY A 191 1.42 20.21 7.70
C GLY A 191 0.09 19.46 7.89
N HIS A 192 -0.19 18.91 9.07
CA HIS A 192 -1.50 18.31 9.36
C HIS A 192 -2.54 19.39 9.69
N CYS A 193 -3.65 19.35 8.95
CA CYS A 193 -4.79 20.25 9.14
C CYS A 193 -6.03 19.42 9.50
N TRP A 194 -6.40 19.38 10.77
CA TRP A 194 -7.51 18.55 11.24
C TRP A 194 -8.85 18.91 10.57
N GLN A 195 -9.07 20.20 10.17
CA GLN A 195 -10.29 20.63 9.50
C GLN A 195 -10.52 19.94 8.15
N THR A 196 -9.45 19.54 7.47
CA THR A 196 -9.51 18.94 6.12
C THR A 196 -8.99 17.52 6.06
N MET A 197 -8.34 17.04 7.13
CA MET A 197 -7.68 15.74 7.18
C MET A 197 -8.29 14.76 8.19
N THR A 198 -9.34 15.17 8.92
CA THR A 198 -10.08 14.26 9.81
C THR A 198 -11.53 14.10 9.36
N ILE A 199 -12.18 13.06 9.87
CA ILE A 199 -13.62 12.89 9.79
C ILE A 199 -14.31 13.85 10.77
N GLU A 200 -15.65 13.82 10.89
CA GLU A 200 -16.46 14.75 11.71
C GLU A 200 -16.06 14.80 13.18
N ASP A 201 -15.47 13.71 13.71
CA ASP A 201 -15.05 13.66 15.11
C ASP A 201 -13.82 14.53 15.44
N LYS A 202 -13.18 15.12 14.43
CA LYS A 202 -12.01 16.01 14.52
C LYS A 202 -10.74 15.33 15.09
N VAL A 203 -10.65 14.00 15.01
CA VAL A 203 -9.57 13.18 15.54
C VAL A 203 -9.07 12.19 14.49
N HIS A 204 -9.96 11.32 14.02
CA HIS A 204 -9.59 10.21 13.14
C HIS A 204 -9.38 10.67 11.70
N PRO A 205 -8.35 10.18 11.00
CA PRO A 205 -8.02 10.64 9.66
C PRO A 205 -9.06 10.22 8.64
N ASN A 206 -9.45 11.13 7.76
CA ASN A 206 -10.15 10.83 6.51
C ASN A 206 -9.15 10.33 5.45
N ALA A 207 -9.60 10.14 4.19
CA ALA A 207 -8.73 9.66 3.11
C ALA A 207 -7.47 10.51 2.94
N ARG A 208 -7.60 11.86 2.96
CA ARG A 208 -6.46 12.78 2.84
C ARG A 208 -5.52 12.70 4.04
N GLY A 209 -6.06 12.55 5.25
CA GLY A 209 -5.25 12.40 6.47
C GLY A 209 -4.46 11.09 6.48
N ARG A 210 -5.06 9.99 6.02
CA ARG A 210 -4.36 8.70 5.89
C ARG A 210 -3.21 8.74 4.90
N GLU A 211 -3.43 9.34 3.74
CA GLU A 211 -2.39 9.53 2.73
C GLU A 211 -1.25 10.41 3.24
N PHE A 212 -1.59 11.50 3.94
CA PHE A 212 -0.60 12.36 4.58
C PHE A 212 0.27 11.58 5.57
N MET A 213 -0.35 10.83 6.49
CA MET A 213 0.39 10.02 7.47
C MET A 213 1.24 8.95 6.78
N ALA A 214 0.69 8.26 5.78
CA ALA A 214 1.42 7.26 5.02
C ALA A 214 2.68 7.82 4.34
N ARG A 215 2.59 9.01 3.74
CA ARG A 215 3.74 9.69 3.13
C ARG A 215 4.80 10.06 4.16
N LYS A 216 4.41 10.62 5.31
CA LYS A 216 5.34 10.94 6.40
C LYS A 216 6.10 9.69 6.88
N TRP A 217 5.40 8.57 7.07
CA TRP A 217 6.04 7.30 7.40
C TRP A 217 6.97 6.79 6.29
N PHE A 218 6.50 6.79 5.06
CA PHE A 218 7.30 6.36 3.91
C PHE A 218 8.57 7.19 3.75
N ASP A 219 8.46 8.53 3.85
CA ASP A 219 9.59 9.43 3.73
C ASP A 219 10.62 9.21 4.84
N ALA A 220 10.18 8.95 6.06
CA ALA A 220 11.05 8.60 7.17
C ALA A 220 11.74 7.24 6.94
N ILE A 221 11.01 6.21 6.52
CA ILE A 221 11.58 4.88 6.24
C ILE A 221 12.63 4.97 5.13
N ARG A 222 12.31 5.57 3.99
CA ARG A 222 13.23 5.63 2.83
C ARG A 222 14.49 6.45 3.09
N SER A 223 14.46 7.36 4.06
CA SER A 223 15.63 8.15 4.45
C SER A 223 16.62 7.38 5.33
N HIS A 224 16.21 6.24 5.91
CA HIS A 224 17.01 5.47 6.85
C HIS A 224 17.24 4.02 6.44
N ILE A 225 16.39 3.47 5.59
CA ILE A 225 16.42 2.08 5.17
C ILE A 225 16.41 2.02 3.65
N ALA A 226 17.40 1.38 3.06
CA ALA A 226 17.45 1.17 1.61
C ALA A 226 16.37 0.18 1.16
N PRO A 227 15.73 0.38 0.00
CA PRO A 227 14.82 -0.59 -0.57
C PRO A 227 15.56 -1.86 -1.03
N GLN A 228 14.86 -2.99 -1.05
CA GLN A 228 15.41 -4.26 -1.53
C GLN A 228 15.45 -4.35 -3.06
N HIS A 229 14.60 -3.58 -3.73
CA HIS A 229 14.46 -3.57 -5.19
C HIS A 229 14.41 -2.15 -5.73
N GLU A 230 14.58 -2.02 -7.03
CA GLU A 230 14.32 -0.77 -7.73
C GLU A 230 12.84 -0.35 -7.60
N ALA A 231 12.61 0.94 -7.39
CA ALA A 231 11.26 1.48 -7.28
C ALA A 231 10.47 1.33 -8.60
N PHE A 232 9.17 1.16 -8.47
CA PHE A 232 8.25 1.17 -9.61
C PHE A 232 7.74 2.59 -9.89
N SER A 233 7.77 2.99 -11.14
CA SER A 233 7.32 4.33 -11.57
C SER A 233 6.41 4.24 -12.80
N PRO A 234 5.25 3.57 -12.72
CA PRO A 234 4.31 3.54 -13.84
C PRO A 234 3.71 4.92 -14.08
N GLU A 235 3.43 5.24 -15.33
CA GLU A 235 2.55 6.36 -15.68
C GLU A 235 1.12 5.98 -15.31
N ARG A 236 0.43 6.83 -14.54
CA ARG A 236 -0.96 6.61 -14.14
C ARG A 236 -1.90 7.41 -15.03
N ILE A 237 -2.83 6.72 -15.68
CA ILE A 237 -3.72 7.31 -16.67
C ILE A 237 -5.15 6.95 -16.29
N ARG A 238 -5.99 7.95 -16.02
CA ARG A 238 -7.40 7.73 -15.74
C ARG A 238 -8.14 7.34 -17.03
N TYR A 239 -8.72 6.16 -17.05
CA TYR A 239 -9.50 5.68 -18.20
C TYR A 239 -11.00 5.76 -17.99
N LYS A 240 -11.46 5.85 -16.73
CA LYS A 240 -12.87 5.91 -16.38
C LYS A 240 -13.08 6.79 -15.15
N ALA A 241 -14.08 7.67 -15.18
CA ALA A 241 -14.51 8.42 -14.00
C ALA A 241 -15.23 7.52 -13.01
N ASP A 242 -14.98 7.71 -11.72
CA ASP A 242 -15.65 7.04 -10.61
C ASP A 242 -15.92 8.08 -9.51
N SER A 243 -17.20 8.30 -9.19
CA SER A 243 -17.60 9.32 -8.21
C SER A 243 -17.12 9.03 -6.78
N LEU A 244 -16.88 7.75 -6.45
CA LEU A 244 -16.46 7.33 -5.11
C LEU A 244 -14.94 7.43 -4.91
N ARG A 245 -14.14 7.27 -5.99
CA ARG A 245 -12.68 7.13 -5.91
C ARG A 245 -11.91 8.11 -6.78
N GLY A 246 -12.60 9.02 -7.46
CA GLY A 246 -11.98 9.94 -8.40
C GLY A 246 -11.66 9.34 -9.77
N GLY A 247 -11.71 8.03 -9.94
CA GLY A 247 -11.56 7.33 -11.21
C GLY A 247 -10.83 5.99 -11.11
N LEU A 248 -10.92 5.21 -12.19
CA LEU A 248 -10.16 3.99 -12.41
C LEU A 248 -8.98 4.28 -13.32
N GLU A 249 -7.82 3.72 -13.01
CA GLU A 249 -6.55 4.05 -13.67
C GLU A 249 -5.94 2.86 -14.41
N LEU A 250 -5.21 3.17 -15.46
CA LEU A 250 -4.22 2.30 -16.09
C LEU A 250 -2.85 2.64 -15.49
N HIS A 251 -2.11 1.64 -15.07
CA HIS A 251 -0.74 1.78 -14.62
C HIS A 251 0.18 1.29 -15.75
N LEU A 252 0.71 2.22 -16.50
CA LEU A 252 1.44 1.98 -17.75
C LEU A 252 2.94 1.93 -17.52
N PHE A 253 3.56 0.85 -17.95
CA PHE A 253 5.01 0.63 -18.01
C PHE A 253 5.45 0.67 -19.47
N ARG A 254 6.28 1.65 -19.82
CA ARG A 254 6.76 1.83 -21.19
C ARG A 254 8.13 1.16 -21.37
N PRO A 255 8.36 0.50 -22.52
CA PRO A 255 9.69 0.09 -22.90
C PRO A 255 10.53 1.31 -23.33
N GLU A 256 11.84 1.15 -23.30
CA GLU A 256 12.74 2.13 -23.89
C GLU A 256 12.56 2.25 -25.40
N GLY A 257 12.91 3.40 -25.98
CA GLY A 257 12.97 3.64 -27.43
C GLY A 257 11.65 3.99 -28.11
N GLY A 258 10.57 4.19 -27.37
CA GLY A 258 9.28 4.69 -27.91
C GLY A 258 8.62 3.81 -28.98
N GLY A 259 7.64 4.37 -29.70
CA GLY A 259 6.91 3.70 -30.80
C GLY A 259 5.77 2.79 -30.31
N ARG A 260 5.07 2.15 -31.27
CA ARG A 260 4.01 1.19 -30.96
C ARG A 260 4.62 -0.19 -30.70
N ARG A 261 4.27 -0.78 -29.58
CA ARG A 261 4.82 -2.05 -29.10
C ARG A 261 3.73 -3.10 -28.91
N PRO A 262 4.04 -4.39 -29.02
CA PRO A 262 3.17 -5.44 -28.50
C PRO A 262 2.82 -5.12 -27.06
N THR A 263 1.58 -5.39 -26.65
CA THR A 263 1.08 -4.90 -25.37
C THR A 263 0.49 -6.04 -24.53
N VAL A 264 0.82 -6.08 -23.24
CA VAL A 264 0.19 -6.98 -22.28
C VAL A 264 -0.62 -6.16 -21.28
N VAL A 265 -1.90 -6.51 -21.13
CA VAL A 265 -2.85 -5.84 -20.24
C VAL A 265 -3.24 -6.79 -19.11
N TYR A 266 -2.89 -6.45 -17.88
CA TYR A 266 -3.07 -7.29 -16.71
C TYR A 266 -4.27 -6.86 -15.85
N PHE A 267 -5.04 -7.86 -15.38
CA PHE A 267 -6.12 -7.72 -14.41
C PHE A 267 -5.81 -8.53 -13.15
N PHE A 268 -5.81 -7.88 -11.99
CA PHE A 268 -5.41 -8.49 -10.73
C PHE A 268 -6.42 -9.51 -10.18
N ALA A 269 -5.99 -10.38 -9.27
CA ALA A 269 -6.83 -11.33 -8.54
C ALA A 269 -7.49 -10.66 -7.31
N GLY A 270 -8.40 -11.38 -6.65
CA GLY A 270 -8.97 -10.97 -5.36
C GLY A 270 -10.47 -11.21 -5.20
N GLY A 271 -11.04 -12.14 -5.99
CA GLY A 271 -12.43 -12.63 -5.82
C GLY A 271 -13.48 -11.52 -5.95
N TRP A 272 -13.22 -10.46 -6.72
CA TRP A 272 -14.08 -9.27 -6.86
C TRP A 272 -14.21 -8.45 -5.57
N GLN A 273 -13.60 -8.89 -4.49
CA GLN A 273 -13.68 -8.29 -3.17
C GLN A 273 -12.50 -7.37 -2.89
N TYR A 274 -11.29 -7.85 -3.18
CA TYR A 274 -10.02 -7.22 -2.84
C TYR A 274 -9.09 -7.16 -4.06
N GLY A 275 -7.94 -6.53 -3.90
CA GLY A 275 -6.86 -6.52 -4.88
C GLY A 275 -6.43 -5.13 -5.31
N SER A 276 -5.30 -5.08 -6.02
CA SER A 276 -4.68 -3.84 -6.49
C SER A 276 -3.91 -4.09 -7.77
N PRO A 277 -3.80 -3.11 -8.68
CA PRO A 277 -2.92 -3.18 -9.84
C PRO A 277 -1.46 -3.49 -9.51
N LEU A 278 -1.01 -3.19 -8.29
CA LEU A 278 0.35 -3.45 -7.83
C LEU A 278 0.74 -4.94 -7.93
N GLN A 279 -0.25 -5.82 -7.92
CA GLN A 279 -0.02 -7.27 -8.03
C GLN A 279 0.81 -7.67 -9.25
N PHE A 280 0.67 -6.96 -10.36
CA PHE A 280 1.36 -7.26 -11.62
C PHE A 280 2.47 -6.27 -11.97
N TYR A 281 2.95 -5.46 -11.03
CA TYR A 281 4.00 -4.48 -11.31
C TYR A 281 5.33 -5.13 -11.70
N ARG A 282 5.68 -6.26 -11.09
CA ARG A 282 6.92 -7.00 -11.40
C ARG A 282 6.86 -7.53 -12.84
N GLU A 283 5.75 -8.16 -13.22
CA GLU A 283 5.52 -8.66 -14.57
C GLU A 283 5.47 -7.51 -15.60
N CYS A 284 4.80 -6.42 -15.26
CA CYS A 284 4.75 -5.24 -16.13
C CYS A 284 6.14 -4.65 -16.36
N ARG A 285 6.96 -4.50 -15.32
CA ARG A 285 8.34 -4.02 -15.45
C ARG A 285 9.18 -4.98 -16.28
N TRP A 286 9.07 -6.28 -16.06
CA TRP A 286 9.78 -7.28 -16.84
C TRP A 286 9.42 -7.19 -18.32
N HIS A 287 8.13 -7.08 -18.66
CA HIS A 287 7.68 -6.92 -20.05
C HIS A 287 8.22 -5.63 -20.68
N ALA A 288 8.18 -4.53 -19.94
CA ALA A 288 8.71 -3.25 -20.43
C ALA A 288 10.21 -3.34 -20.74
N GLN A 289 11.00 -3.98 -19.89
CA GLN A 289 12.42 -4.24 -20.12
C GLN A 289 12.69 -5.13 -21.34
N HIS A 290 11.69 -5.94 -21.75
CA HIS A 290 11.77 -6.80 -22.94
C HIS A 290 11.05 -6.23 -24.17
N GLY A 291 10.81 -4.93 -24.20
CA GLY A 291 10.31 -4.22 -25.38
C GLY A 291 8.79 -4.25 -25.57
N PHE A 292 8.02 -4.65 -24.60
CA PHE A 292 6.56 -4.60 -24.59
C PHE A 292 6.05 -3.34 -23.88
N THR A 293 4.93 -2.79 -24.33
CA THR A 293 4.11 -1.95 -23.46
C THR A 293 3.36 -2.86 -22.49
N ALA A 294 3.41 -2.57 -21.18
CA ALA A 294 2.69 -3.37 -20.19
C ALA A 294 1.80 -2.48 -19.35
N ILE A 295 0.57 -2.93 -19.09
CA ILE A 295 -0.46 -2.14 -18.41
C ILE A 295 -1.09 -2.99 -17.33
N SER A 296 -1.05 -2.54 -16.07
CA SER A 296 -1.85 -3.11 -15.01
C SER A 296 -3.10 -2.24 -14.79
N VAL A 297 -4.28 -2.85 -14.86
CA VAL A 297 -5.57 -2.16 -14.88
C VAL A 297 -6.18 -2.14 -13.51
N ASP A 298 -6.58 -0.95 -13.04
CA ASP A 298 -7.50 -0.83 -11.91
C ASP A 298 -8.94 -1.10 -12.37
N TYR A 299 -9.71 -1.82 -11.55
CA TYR A 299 -11.12 -2.08 -11.79
C TYR A 299 -11.90 -2.10 -10.47
N SER A 300 -13.22 -2.00 -10.55
CA SER A 300 -14.11 -1.91 -9.39
C SER A 300 -14.12 -3.21 -8.58
N ILE A 301 -13.90 -3.08 -7.26
CA ILE A 301 -13.95 -4.15 -6.28
C ILE A 301 -14.89 -3.78 -5.12
N LYS A 302 -15.47 -4.79 -4.45
CA LYS A 302 -16.47 -4.57 -3.40
C LYS A 302 -15.95 -3.80 -2.21
N SER A 303 -14.71 -4.05 -1.77
CA SER A 303 -14.07 -3.33 -0.64
C SER A 303 -13.95 -1.82 -0.87
N LEU A 304 -14.11 -1.36 -2.12
CA LEU A 304 -14.11 0.06 -2.51
C LEU A 304 -15.46 0.52 -3.10
N GLY A 305 -16.54 -0.16 -2.78
CA GLY A 305 -17.89 0.21 -3.20
C GLY A 305 -18.31 -0.30 -4.59
N GLY A 306 -17.55 -1.19 -5.20
CA GLY A 306 -17.93 -1.84 -6.45
C GLY A 306 -19.06 -2.86 -6.28
N SER A 307 -19.88 -3.08 -7.32
CA SER A 307 -21.02 -3.98 -7.29
C SER A 307 -20.67 -5.46 -7.56
N GLY A 308 -19.42 -5.79 -7.86
CA GLY A 308 -18.93 -7.16 -8.04
C GLY A 308 -18.58 -7.52 -9.49
N ALA A 309 -18.69 -8.82 -9.84
CA ALA A 309 -18.12 -9.38 -11.06
C ALA A 309 -18.61 -8.71 -12.36
N ALA A 310 -19.89 -8.40 -12.47
CA ALA A 310 -20.44 -7.80 -13.69
C ALA A 310 -19.84 -6.42 -13.97
N GLN A 311 -19.72 -5.59 -12.94
CA GLN A 311 -19.09 -4.27 -13.05
C GLN A 311 -17.60 -4.39 -13.38
N ALA A 312 -16.87 -5.27 -12.69
CA ALA A 312 -15.45 -5.47 -12.93
C ALA A 312 -15.17 -5.93 -14.38
N VAL A 313 -16.03 -6.80 -14.95
CA VAL A 313 -15.93 -7.19 -16.36
C VAL A 313 -16.24 -6.01 -17.30
N ALA A 314 -17.23 -5.18 -16.97
CA ALA A 314 -17.51 -3.96 -17.73
C ALA A 314 -16.33 -3.00 -17.69
N ASP A 315 -15.75 -2.76 -16.52
CA ASP A 315 -14.55 -1.92 -16.37
C ASP A 315 -13.35 -2.46 -17.19
N GLY A 316 -13.16 -3.78 -17.21
CA GLY A 316 -12.12 -4.40 -18.05
C GLY A 316 -12.33 -4.18 -19.54
N ARG A 317 -13.58 -4.21 -20.02
CA ARG A 317 -13.92 -3.88 -21.41
C ARG A 317 -13.68 -2.40 -21.71
N ASP A 318 -14.11 -1.52 -20.81
CA ASP A 318 -13.87 -0.07 -20.92
C ASP A 318 -12.39 0.26 -20.97
N ALA A 319 -11.57 -0.41 -20.14
CA ALA A 319 -10.12 -0.25 -20.15
C ALA A 319 -9.51 -0.65 -21.51
N VAL A 320 -9.89 -1.81 -22.07
CA VAL A 320 -9.36 -2.24 -23.37
C VAL A 320 -9.84 -1.31 -24.49
N ALA A 321 -11.11 -0.87 -24.44
CA ALA A 321 -11.62 0.12 -25.39
C ALA A 321 -10.86 1.45 -25.32
N TYR A 322 -10.56 1.94 -24.13
CA TYR A 322 -9.74 3.13 -23.90
C TYR A 322 -8.33 2.96 -24.47
N ILE A 323 -7.69 1.83 -24.16
CA ILE A 323 -6.34 1.50 -24.66
C ILE A 323 -6.30 1.52 -26.19
N ARG A 324 -7.31 0.97 -26.86
CA ARG A 324 -7.41 1.01 -28.33
C ARG A 324 -7.60 2.42 -28.88
N ALA A 325 -8.52 3.17 -28.28
CA ALA A 325 -8.80 4.54 -28.70
C ALA A 325 -7.58 5.47 -28.57
N HIS A 326 -6.74 5.25 -27.55
CA HIS A 326 -5.55 6.04 -27.26
C HIS A 326 -4.23 5.32 -27.62
N ALA A 327 -4.29 4.30 -28.50
CA ALA A 327 -3.17 3.41 -28.78
C ALA A 327 -1.89 4.12 -29.22
N ARG A 328 -2.01 5.23 -29.97
CA ARG A 328 -0.86 6.03 -30.40
C ARG A 328 -0.16 6.70 -29.22
N GLU A 329 -0.93 7.31 -28.35
CA GLU A 329 -0.45 8.01 -27.15
C GLU A 329 0.16 7.03 -26.14
N LEU A 330 -0.48 5.87 -25.97
CA LEU A 330 -0.03 4.83 -25.06
C LEU A 330 1.13 3.98 -25.61
N GLY A 331 1.52 4.15 -26.86
CA GLY A 331 2.54 3.32 -27.48
C GLY A 331 2.11 1.87 -27.70
N VAL A 332 0.82 1.64 -28.01
CA VAL A 332 0.20 0.32 -28.15
C VAL A 332 0.06 -0.06 -29.62
N ASP A 333 0.47 -1.27 -30.00
CA ASP A 333 0.14 -1.90 -31.26
C ASP A 333 -1.19 -2.65 -31.13
N THR A 334 -2.24 -2.09 -31.72
CA THR A 334 -3.60 -2.65 -31.64
C THR A 334 -3.78 -4.01 -32.33
N SER A 335 -2.81 -4.44 -33.13
CA SER A 335 -2.81 -5.79 -33.74
C SER A 335 -2.19 -6.86 -32.80
N ARG A 336 -1.55 -6.45 -31.72
CA ARG A 336 -0.77 -7.32 -30.82
C ARG A 336 -1.06 -7.00 -29.36
N ILE A 337 -2.34 -7.07 -28.95
CA ILE A 337 -2.75 -6.91 -27.55
C ILE A 337 -3.01 -8.30 -26.96
N VAL A 338 -2.32 -8.59 -25.87
CA VAL A 338 -2.57 -9.77 -25.02
C VAL A 338 -3.26 -9.30 -23.74
N VAL A 339 -4.34 -9.93 -23.34
CA VAL A 339 -4.96 -9.71 -22.03
C VAL A 339 -4.61 -10.84 -21.09
N ALA A 340 -4.25 -10.50 -19.88
CA ALA A 340 -3.80 -11.43 -18.85
C ALA A 340 -4.52 -11.19 -17.53
N GLY A 341 -4.65 -12.21 -16.71
CA GLY A 341 -5.22 -12.02 -15.38
C GLY A 341 -5.27 -13.30 -14.57
N ALA A 342 -5.35 -13.11 -13.24
CA ALA A 342 -5.39 -14.19 -12.28
C ALA A 342 -6.75 -14.27 -11.57
N SER A 343 -7.31 -15.46 -11.37
CA SER A 343 -8.58 -15.67 -10.67
C SER A 343 -9.67 -14.74 -11.21
N ALA A 344 -10.23 -13.82 -10.39
CA ALA A 344 -11.20 -12.82 -10.83
C ALA A 344 -10.71 -12.01 -12.05
N GLY A 345 -9.44 -11.61 -12.07
CA GLY A 345 -8.82 -10.94 -13.23
C GLY A 345 -8.71 -11.86 -14.45
N GLY A 346 -8.47 -13.15 -14.24
CA GLY A 346 -8.53 -14.17 -15.29
C GLY A 346 -9.92 -14.29 -15.92
N ALA A 347 -10.96 -14.25 -15.09
CA ALA A 347 -12.33 -14.22 -15.56
C ALA A 347 -12.68 -12.92 -16.33
N ILE A 348 -12.12 -11.76 -15.95
CA ILE A 348 -12.22 -10.52 -16.75
C ILE A 348 -11.58 -10.73 -18.12
N ALA A 349 -10.30 -11.12 -18.14
CA ALA A 349 -9.53 -11.32 -19.36
C ALA A 349 -10.23 -12.32 -20.32
N GLY A 350 -10.80 -13.41 -19.77
CA GLY A 350 -11.55 -14.41 -20.53
C GLY A 350 -12.83 -13.89 -21.18
N LYS A 351 -13.48 -12.87 -20.58
CA LYS A 351 -14.75 -12.29 -21.04
C LYS A 351 -14.60 -11.05 -21.93
N ILE A 352 -13.37 -10.59 -22.18
CA ILE A 352 -13.12 -9.50 -23.12
C ILE A 352 -13.19 -10.05 -24.54
N ALA A 353 -14.27 -9.73 -25.24
CA ALA A 353 -14.50 -10.07 -26.64
C ALA A 353 -14.17 -8.84 -27.51
N ASP A 354 -12.87 -8.60 -27.75
CA ASP A 354 -12.41 -7.47 -28.56
C ASP A 354 -11.48 -7.99 -29.67
N SER A 355 -11.69 -7.50 -30.90
CA SER A 355 -10.97 -7.94 -32.09
C SER A 355 -9.47 -7.58 -32.06
N ALA A 356 -9.06 -6.62 -31.21
CA ALA A 356 -7.67 -6.26 -31.01
C ALA A 356 -6.93 -7.22 -30.07
N VAL A 357 -7.66 -8.07 -29.33
CA VAL A 357 -7.06 -9.05 -28.43
C VAL A 357 -6.65 -10.29 -29.21
N CYS A 358 -5.34 -10.45 -29.43
CA CYS A 358 -4.78 -11.57 -30.20
C CYS A 358 -4.55 -12.82 -29.36
N ALA A 359 -4.39 -12.68 -28.02
CA ALA A 359 -4.19 -13.82 -27.11
C ALA A 359 -4.67 -13.49 -25.68
N ARG A 360 -4.88 -14.55 -24.88
CA ARG A 360 -5.25 -14.46 -23.47
C ARG A 360 -4.33 -15.35 -22.63
N MET A 361 -3.88 -14.83 -21.49
CA MET A 361 -3.13 -15.57 -20.47
C MET A 361 -3.97 -15.61 -19.20
N LEU A 362 -4.51 -16.77 -18.88
CA LEU A 362 -5.40 -16.97 -17.75
C LEU A 362 -4.71 -17.79 -16.68
N TYR A 363 -4.44 -17.17 -15.54
CA TYR A 363 -3.88 -17.81 -14.36
C TYR A 363 -5.04 -18.23 -13.45
N TYR A 364 -5.23 -19.55 -13.27
CA TYR A 364 -6.31 -20.13 -12.40
C TYR A 364 -7.61 -19.31 -12.46
N PRO A 365 -8.24 -19.19 -13.66
CA PRO A 365 -9.40 -18.35 -13.90
C PRO A 365 -10.66 -18.85 -13.16
#